data_0c038bd44897338105141797388e12f1
#
_entry.id   0c038bd44897338105141797388e12f1
#
_cell.length_a   1.000
_cell.length_b   1.000
_cell.length_c   1.000
_cell.angle_alpha   90.00
_cell.angle_beta   90.00
_cell.angle_gamma   90.00
#
_symmetry.space_group_name_H-M   'P 1'
#
loop_
_entity.id
_entity.type
_entity.pdbx_description
1 polymer ?
#
loop_
_entity_poly.entity_id
_entity_poly.type
_entity_poly.pdbx_seq_one_letter_code
_entity_poly.pdbx_strand_id
1 'polypeptide(L)'
;MSAICVDSVFLLGLYDDRDQYHARANELFVAYFNNIFNRLLVPWPVLYETVSTRLVRHQKNLALFERDWRRLTGRGQLILLDDSPYRQAAIDECFSEVRVQRRESRALSLADRVIRHMLGETKIKVDVLITFNVADFADVCRRLRLHLVS
;
A
#
# COMPACT_ATOMS: atom_id res chain seq x y z
N MET A 1 17.08 9.84 -1.46
CA MET A 1 15.82 9.84 -0.71
C MET A 1 14.69 9.41 -1.63
N SER A 2 14.01 8.35 -1.28
CA SER A 2 12.88 7.84 -2.05
C SER A 2 11.60 7.87 -1.23
N ALA A 3 10.49 8.18 -1.88
CA ALA A 3 9.14 8.10 -1.33
C ALA A 3 8.51 6.78 -1.80
N ILE A 4 8.24 5.88 -0.87
CA ILE A 4 7.87 4.50 -1.13
C ILE A 4 6.47 4.28 -0.61
N CYS A 5 5.52 4.09 -1.51
CA CYS A 5 4.15 3.73 -1.18
C CYS A 5 4.04 2.20 -1.02
N VAL A 6 3.21 1.78 -0.09
CA VAL A 6 2.96 0.36 0.17
C VAL A 6 1.46 0.09 0.19
N ASP A 7 1.09 -1.15 -0.11
CA ASP A 7 -0.29 -1.62 0.04
C ASP A 7 -0.46 -2.54 1.26
N SER A 8 -1.71 -2.97 1.50
CA SER A 8 -2.03 -3.82 2.65
C SER A 8 -1.45 -5.23 2.52
N VAL A 9 -1.31 -5.75 1.31
CA VAL A 9 -0.73 -7.09 1.09
C VAL A 9 0.73 -7.13 1.52
N PHE A 10 1.48 -6.08 1.22
CA PHE A 10 2.86 -5.94 1.68
C PHE A 10 2.94 -5.86 3.21
N LEU A 11 2.14 -4.98 3.84
CA LEU A 11 2.17 -4.80 5.30
C LEU A 11 1.69 -6.05 6.05
N LEU A 12 0.65 -6.73 5.57
CA LEU A 12 0.21 -8.00 6.14
C LEU A 12 1.28 -9.08 5.99
N GLY A 13 1.94 -9.17 4.84
CA GLY A 13 3.09 -10.06 4.66
C GLY A 13 4.21 -9.77 5.65
N LEU A 14 4.49 -8.49 5.89
CA LEU A 14 5.54 -8.07 6.80
C LEU A 14 5.27 -8.44 8.26
N TYR A 15 4.02 -8.28 8.72
CA TYR A 15 3.67 -8.43 10.14
C TYR A 15 2.94 -9.72 10.50
N ASP A 16 2.41 -10.47 9.54
CA ASP A 16 1.87 -11.80 9.79
C ASP A 16 2.92 -12.86 9.44
N ASP A 17 3.51 -13.47 10.46
CA ASP A 17 4.58 -14.47 10.31
C ASP A 17 4.13 -15.77 9.62
N ARG A 18 2.83 -15.95 9.42
CA ARG A 18 2.24 -17.07 8.69
C ARG A 18 1.95 -16.76 7.21
N ASP A 19 2.14 -15.50 6.81
CA ASP A 19 1.89 -15.08 5.43
C ASP A 19 2.95 -15.66 4.48
N GLN A 20 2.50 -16.07 3.28
CA GLN A 20 3.40 -16.63 2.26
C GLN A 20 4.49 -15.65 1.82
N TYR A 21 4.24 -14.35 1.93
CA TYR A 21 5.18 -13.30 1.54
C TYR A 21 6.05 -12.80 2.69
N HIS A 22 5.95 -13.38 3.88
CA HIS A 22 6.60 -12.86 5.08
C HIS A 22 8.11 -12.67 4.92
N ALA A 23 8.81 -13.68 4.43
CA ALA A 23 10.27 -13.60 4.23
C ALA A 23 10.64 -12.50 3.23
N ARG A 24 9.94 -12.44 2.10
CA ARG A 24 10.18 -11.44 1.06
C ARG A 24 9.85 -10.03 1.53
N ALA A 25 8.76 -9.86 2.27
CA ALA A 25 8.38 -8.56 2.82
C ALA A 25 9.45 -8.04 3.82
N ASN A 26 10.02 -8.91 4.64
CA ASN A 26 11.11 -8.54 5.53
C ASN A 26 12.36 -8.11 4.77
N GLU A 27 12.75 -8.83 3.72
CA GLU A 27 13.89 -8.45 2.87
C GLU A 27 13.71 -7.05 2.28
N LEU A 28 12.53 -6.79 1.72
CA LEU A 28 12.21 -5.50 1.12
C LEU A 28 12.16 -4.38 2.17
N PHE A 29 11.57 -4.65 3.33
CA PHE A 29 11.52 -3.68 4.42
C PHE A 29 12.92 -3.26 4.86
N VAL A 30 13.81 -4.21 5.07
CA VAL A 30 15.21 -3.95 5.43
C VAL A 30 15.92 -3.18 4.31
N ALA A 31 15.77 -3.60 3.06
CA ALA A 31 16.43 -2.99 1.91
C ALA A 31 16.06 -1.50 1.74
N TYR A 32 14.79 -1.15 1.96
CA TYR A 32 14.32 0.21 1.72
C TYR A 32 14.30 1.10 2.96
N PHE A 33 13.94 0.57 4.13
CA PHE A 33 13.66 1.39 5.32
C PHE A 33 14.76 1.39 6.38
N ASN A 34 15.85 0.67 6.17
CA ASN A 34 17.09 0.92 6.92
C ASN A 34 17.73 2.26 6.53
N ASN A 35 17.49 2.75 5.32
CA ASN A 35 17.85 4.10 4.95
C ASN A 35 16.88 5.09 5.58
N ILE A 36 17.36 5.87 6.55
CA ILE A 36 16.54 6.83 7.31
C ILE A 36 16.01 7.99 6.47
N PHE A 37 16.57 8.20 5.28
CA PHE A 37 16.10 9.24 4.35
C PHE A 37 14.95 8.78 3.47
N ASN A 38 14.70 7.49 3.37
CA ASN A 38 13.54 6.97 2.65
C ASN A 38 12.27 7.15 3.48
N ARG A 39 11.18 7.51 2.82
CA ARG A 39 9.88 7.73 3.45
C ARG A 39 8.92 6.59 3.10
N LEU A 40 8.23 6.10 4.11
CA LEU A 40 7.16 5.14 3.98
C LEU A 40 5.83 5.88 3.88
N LEU A 41 5.19 5.79 2.72
CA LEU A 41 3.89 6.39 2.47
C LEU A 41 2.80 5.34 2.66
N VAL A 42 1.91 5.57 3.61
CA VAL A 42 0.80 4.66 3.91
C VAL A 42 -0.52 5.38 3.66
N PRO A 43 -1.24 5.01 2.60
CA PRO A 43 -2.61 5.49 2.40
C PRO A 43 -3.54 5.03 3.53
N TRP A 44 -4.47 5.87 3.96
CA TRP A 44 -5.43 5.49 5.00
C TRP A 44 -6.16 4.17 4.72
N PRO A 45 -6.64 3.87 3.50
CA PRO A 45 -7.26 2.58 3.22
C PRO A 45 -6.35 1.38 3.53
N VAL A 46 -5.05 1.51 3.24
CA VAL A 46 -4.05 0.48 3.54
C VAL A 46 -3.96 0.23 5.04
N LEU A 47 -4.02 1.28 5.86
CA LEU A 47 -3.99 1.15 7.31
C LEU A 47 -5.22 0.40 7.83
N TYR A 48 -6.41 0.72 7.35
CA TYR A 48 -7.64 0.01 7.73
C TYR A 48 -7.58 -1.47 7.38
N GLU A 49 -7.07 -1.81 6.21
CA GLU A 49 -6.95 -3.19 5.78
C GLU A 49 -5.87 -3.96 6.55
N THR A 50 -4.79 -3.29 6.92
CA THR A 50 -3.66 -3.90 7.65
C THR A 50 -4.05 -4.16 9.11
N VAL A 51 -4.55 -3.15 9.82
CA VAL A 51 -4.97 -3.26 11.22
C VAL A 51 -6.42 -3.77 11.28
N SER A 52 -6.64 -4.88 10.63
CA SER A 52 -7.91 -5.60 10.57
C SER A 52 -7.93 -6.73 11.60
N THR A 53 -9.04 -7.44 11.65
CA THR A 53 -9.25 -8.57 12.57
C THR A 53 -8.11 -9.59 12.49
N ARG A 54 -7.56 -9.83 11.31
CA ARG A 54 -6.45 -10.77 11.10
C ARG A 54 -5.22 -10.39 11.94
N LEU A 55 -4.80 -9.14 11.91
CA LEU A 55 -3.63 -8.69 12.66
C LEU A 55 -3.94 -8.51 14.14
N VAL A 56 -5.09 -7.92 14.46
CA VAL A 56 -5.49 -7.60 15.84
C VAL A 56 -5.63 -8.86 16.72
N ARG A 57 -6.06 -9.97 16.15
CA ARG A 57 -6.16 -11.25 16.86
C ARG A 57 -4.80 -11.83 17.31
N HIS A 58 -3.71 -11.41 16.71
CA HIS A 58 -2.37 -11.87 17.02
C HIS A 58 -1.58 -10.76 17.72
N GLN A 59 -1.69 -10.69 19.04
CA GLN A 59 -1.10 -9.62 19.85
C GLN A 59 0.40 -9.45 19.62
N LYS A 60 1.14 -10.54 19.43
CA LYS A 60 2.58 -10.49 19.13
C LYS A 60 2.86 -9.77 17.81
N ASN A 61 2.11 -10.09 16.77
CA ASN A 61 2.26 -9.46 15.45
C ASN A 61 1.84 -7.98 15.49
N LEU A 62 0.74 -7.68 16.18
CA LEU A 62 0.28 -6.31 16.38
C LEU A 62 1.31 -5.48 17.17
N ALA A 63 1.96 -6.05 18.17
CA ALA A 63 2.99 -5.38 18.95
C ALA A 63 4.23 -5.06 18.09
N LEU A 64 4.62 -5.92 17.16
CA LEU A 64 5.70 -5.65 16.21
C LEU A 64 5.33 -4.51 15.26
N PHE A 65 4.09 -4.50 14.77
CA PHE A 65 3.57 -3.41 13.96
C PHE A 65 3.60 -2.07 14.73
N GLU A 66 3.10 -2.05 15.96
CA GLU A 66 3.12 -0.85 16.82
C GLU A 66 4.55 -0.34 17.04
N ARG A 67 5.50 -1.21 17.33
CA ARG A 67 6.91 -0.86 17.53
C ARG A 67 7.48 -0.13 16.31
N ASP A 68 7.31 -0.70 15.12
CA ASP A 68 7.84 -0.13 13.90
C ASP A 68 7.10 1.16 13.51
N TRP A 69 5.78 1.20 13.69
CA TRP A 69 4.95 2.37 13.48
C TRP A 69 5.44 3.57 14.30
N ARG A 70 5.62 3.36 15.61
CA ARG A 70 6.09 4.42 16.51
C ARG A 70 7.51 4.85 16.16
N ARG A 71 8.38 3.92 15.84
CA ARG A 71 9.77 4.21 15.46
C ARG A 71 9.83 5.03 14.17
N LEU A 72 9.13 4.62 13.13
CA LEU A 72 9.13 5.32 11.84
C LEU A 72 8.44 6.68 11.92
N THR A 73 7.35 6.77 12.68
CA THR A 73 6.66 8.04 12.94
C THR A 73 7.57 9.01 13.70
N GLY A 74 8.23 8.53 14.76
CA GLY A 74 9.14 9.36 15.57
C GLY A 74 10.34 9.88 14.79
N ARG A 75 10.74 9.20 13.72
CA ARG A 75 11.81 9.63 12.82
C ARG A 75 11.33 10.50 11.65
N GLY A 76 10.03 10.73 11.53
CA GLY A 76 9.44 11.42 10.38
C GLY A 76 9.53 10.61 9.07
N GLN A 77 9.81 9.31 9.16
CA GLN A 77 9.87 8.42 7.99
C GLN A 77 8.50 7.95 7.51
N LEU A 78 7.53 7.82 8.42
CA LEU A 78 6.19 7.35 8.08
C LEU A 78 5.27 8.53 7.86
N ILE A 79 4.59 8.54 6.72
CA ILE A 79 3.62 9.56 6.34
C ILE A 79 2.32 8.87 5.98
N LEU A 80 1.25 9.23 6.70
CA LEU A 80 -0.11 8.84 6.33
C LEU A 80 -0.62 9.73 5.20
N LEU A 81 -1.15 9.13 4.17
CA LEU A 81 -1.73 9.84 3.04
C LEU A 81 -3.25 9.92 3.17
N ASP A 82 -3.78 11.14 3.10
CA ASP A 82 -5.21 11.37 3.07
C ASP A 82 -5.80 10.94 1.72
N ASP A 83 -6.79 10.06 1.78
CA ASP A 83 -7.46 9.51 0.59
C ASP A 83 -8.75 10.24 0.22
N SER A 84 -9.18 11.23 1.03
CA SER A 84 -10.45 11.94 0.85
C SER A 84 -10.67 12.46 -0.58
N PRO A 85 -9.68 13.09 -1.24
CA PRO A 85 -9.88 13.63 -2.58
C PRO A 85 -10.18 12.59 -3.66
N TYR A 86 -9.88 11.32 -3.40
CA TYR A 86 -9.94 10.25 -4.42
C TYR A 86 -11.13 9.32 -4.24
N ARG A 87 -11.85 9.41 -3.13
CA ARG A 87 -12.93 8.48 -2.78
C ARG A 87 -14.07 8.49 -3.78
N GLN A 88 -14.52 9.68 -4.19
CA GLN A 88 -15.67 9.80 -5.09
C GLN A 88 -15.34 9.21 -6.48
N ALA A 89 -14.20 9.56 -7.05
CA ALA A 89 -13.79 9.01 -8.34
C ALA A 89 -13.65 7.48 -8.29
N ALA A 90 -13.08 6.96 -7.21
CA ALA A 90 -12.90 5.52 -7.04
C ALA A 90 -14.22 4.77 -6.94
N ILE A 91 -15.20 5.27 -6.18
CA ILE A 91 -16.52 4.62 -6.06
C ILE A 91 -17.30 4.71 -7.38
N ASP A 92 -17.20 5.82 -8.10
CA ASP A 92 -17.86 5.97 -9.39
C ASP A 92 -17.31 4.97 -10.42
N GLU A 93 -16.01 4.68 -10.39
CA GLU A 93 -15.39 3.64 -11.22
C GLU A 93 -15.94 2.25 -10.87
N CYS A 94 -16.08 1.94 -9.58
CA CYS A 94 -16.67 0.67 -9.15
C CYS A 94 -18.09 0.51 -9.71
N PHE A 95 -18.91 1.54 -9.67
CA PHE A 95 -20.27 1.50 -10.18
C PHE A 95 -20.32 1.43 -11.72
N SER A 96 -19.37 2.07 -12.40
CA SER A 96 -19.30 2.01 -13.85
C SER A 96 -18.98 0.61 -14.37
N GLU A 97 -18.20 -0.17 -13.66
CA GLU A 97 -17.88 -1.55 -14.04
C GLU A 97 -19.08 -2.49 -13.97
N VAL A 98 -20.01 -2.26 -13.05
CA VAL A 98 -21.26 -3.02 -12.98
C VAL A 98 -22.08 -2.85 -14.26
N ARG A 99 -22.02 -1.67 -14.89
CA ARG A 99 -22.77 -1.33 -16.10
C ARG A 99 -22.14 -1.87 -17.38
N VAL A 100 -20.80 -2.01 -17.39
CA VAL A 100 -20.01 -2.36 -18.57
C VAL A 100 -19.52 -3.79 -18.46
N GLN A 101 -20.27 -4.81 -18.26
CA GLN A 101 -19.86 -6.21 -18.19
C GLN A 101 -18.66 -6.57 -19.10
N ARG A 102 -17.48 -6.02 -18.80
CA ARG A 102 -16.25 -6.35 -19.53
C ARG A 102 -15.71 -7.66 -18.96
N ARG A 103 -15.76 -8.70 -19.76
CA ARG A 103 -15.21 -10.02 -19.42
C ARG A 103 -13.71 -10.02 -19.10
N GLU A 104 -13.00 -8.95 -19.45
CA GLU A 104 -11.53 -8.81 -19.31
C GLU A 104 -11.08 -7.84 -18.22
N SER A 105 -11.99 -7.13 -17.58
CA SER A 105 -11.60 -6.21 -16.51
C SER A 105 -11.39 -6.94 -15.20
N ARG A 106 -10.22 -6.74 -14.57
CA ARG A 106 -10.00 -7.21 -13.21
C ARG A 106 -10.94 -6.47 -12.28
N ALA A 107 -11.56 -7.21 -11.37
CA ALA A 107 -12.36 -6.65 -10.29
C ALA A 107 -11.39 -6.01 -9.27
N LEU A 108 -11.13 -4.72 -9.43
CA LEU A 108 -10.34 -3.96 -8.46
C LEU A 108 -11.22 -3.54 -7.29
N SER A 109 -10.71 -3.70 -6.07
CA SER A 109 -11.38 -3.21 -4.87
C SER A 109 -11.44 -1.68 -4.85
N LEU A 110 -12.32 -1.13 -4.01
CA LEU A 110 -12.39 0.32 -3.82
C LEU A 110 -11.04 0.86 -3.29
N ALA A 111 -10.42 0.16 -2.36
CA ALA A 111 -9.13 0.56 -1.81
C ALA A 111 -8.04 0.60 -2.88
N ASP A 112 -7.94 -0.41 -3.75
CA ASP A 112 -6.98 -0.43 -4.84
C ASP A 112 -7.20 0.74 -5.81
N ARG A 113 -8.45 1.07 -6.11
CA ARG A 113 -8.79 2.21 -6.97
C ARG A 113 -8.37 3.54 -6.36
N VAL A 114 -8.60 3.72 -5.07
CA VAL A 114 -8.13 4.90 -4.34
C VAL A 114 -6.62 5.03 -4.42
N ILE A 115 -5.89 3.95 -4.16
CA ILE A 115 -4.42 3.93 -4.24
C ILE A 115 -3.95 4.28 -5.65
N ARG A 116 -4.56 3.70 -6.68
CA ARG A 116 -4.23 3.99 -8.08
C ARG A 116 -4.38 5.48 -8.40
N HIS A 117 -5.43 6.14 -7.92
CA HIS A 117 -5.60 7.60 -8.05
C HIS A 117 -4.53 8.38 -7.30
N MET A 118 -4.22 7.96 -6.07
CA MET A 118 -3.17 8.61 -5.26
C MET A 118 -1.80 8.54 -5.91
N LEU A 119 -1.46 7.42 -6.54
CA LEU A 119 -0.19 7.28 -7.27
C LEU A 119 -0.05 8.30 -8.40
N GLY A 120 -1.16 8.71 -9.02
CA GLY A 120 -1.20 9.72 -10.07
C GLY A 120 -1.18 11.17 -9.59
N GLU A 121 -1.25 11.41 -8.28
CA GLU A 121 -1.26 12.76 -7.72
C GLU A 121 0.12 13.40 -7.77
N THR A 122 0.22 14.55 -8.44
CA THR A 122 1.51 15.23 -8.63
C THR A 122 2.07 15.86 -7.35
N LYS A 123 1.20 16.16 -6.38
CA LYS A 123 1.60 16.70 -5.07
C LYS A 123 2.22 15.65 -4.17
N ILE A 124 1.86 14.39 -4.40
CA ILE A 124 2.41 13.23 -3.69
C ILE A 124 3.42 12.60 -4.62
N LYS A 125 4.68 12.99 -4.50
CA LYS A 125 5.73 12.40 -5.32
C LYS A 125 6.04 11.00 -4.81
N VAL A 126 5.52 9.98 -5.48
CA VAL A 126 5.83 8.56 -5.22
C VAL A 126 6.92 8.11 -6.20
N ASP A 127 7.98 7.52 -5.69
CA ASP A 127 9.07 6.98 -6.51
C ASP A 127 8.92 5.47 -6.71
N VAL A 128 8.46 4.76 -5.68
CA VAL A 128 8.37 3.30 -5.65
C VAL A 128 7.01 2.88 -5.06
N LEU A 129 6.41 1.85 -5.65
CA LEU A 129 5.32 1.10 -5.04
C LEU A 129 5.81 -0.30 -4.70
N ILE A 130 5.66 -0.72 -3.44
CA ILE A 130 5.90 -2.11 -3.02
C ILE A 130 4.55 -2.81 -2.86
N THR A 131 4.32 -3.84 -3.66
CA THR A 131 3.09 -4.64 -3.60
C THR A 131 3.34 -6.06 -4.12
N PHE A 132 2.67 -7.03 -3.53
CA PHE A 132 2.62 -8.40 -4.07
C PHE A 132 1.43 -8.60 -5.03
N ASN A 133 0.51 -7.65 -5.12
CA ASN A 133 -0.57 -7.61 -6.11
C ASN A 133 -0.12 -6.91 -7.40
N VAL A 134 0.95 -7.40 -8.01
CA VAL A 134 1.60 -6.77 -9.18
C VAL A 134 0.60 -6.47 -10.29
N ALA A 135 -0.28 -7.42 -10.58
CA ALA A 135 -1.21 -7.30 -11.69
C ALA A 135 -2.26 -6.18 -11.49
N ASP A 136 -2.56 -5.80 -10.26
CA ASP A 136 -3.54 -4.73 -9.98
C ASP A 136 -2.95 -3.32 -10.16
N PHE A 137 -1.61 -3.20 -10.19
CA PHE A 137 -0.92 -1.92 -10.23
C PHE A 137 0.09 -1.75 -11.39
N ALA A 138 0.43 -2.82 -12.10
CA ALA A 138 1.48 -2.78 -13.12
C ALA A 138 1.21 -1.76 -14.22
N ASP A 139 -0.03 -1.63 -14.67
CA ASP A 139 -0.43 -0.69 -15.72
C ASP A 139 -0.28 0.77 -15.27
N VAL A 140 -0.76 1.11 -14.08
CA VAL A 140 -0.67 2.48 -13.55
C VAL A 140 0.78 2.85 -13.25
N CYS A 141 1.56 1.95 -12.68
CA CYS A 141 2.98 2.19 -12.42
C CYS A 141 3.75 2.43 -13.72
N ARG A 142 3.48 1.66 -14.76
CA ARG A 142 4.10 1.85 -16.09
C ARG A 142 3.71 3.21 -16.68
N ARG A 143 2.44 3.57 -16.65
CA ARG A 143 1.96 4.85 -17.16
C ARG A 143 2.58 6.04 -16.44
N LEU A 144 2.74 5.95 -15.13
CA LEU A 144 3.30 7.00 -14.29
C LEU A 144 4.82 6.93 -14.14
N ARG A 145 5.47 5.93 -14.73
CA ARG A 145 6.91 5.68 -14.63
C ARG A 145 7.37 5.49 -13.19
N LEU A 146 6.53 4.86 -12.37
CA LEU A 146 6.88 4.46 -11.01
C LEU A 146 7.58 3.10 -11.03
N HIS A 147 8.51 2.92 -10.12
CA HIS A 147 9.17 1.63 -9.94
C HIS A 147 8.29 0.72 -9.08
N LEU A 148 7.81 -0.38 -9.66
CA LEU A 148 7.05 -1.40 -8.94
C LEU A 148 8.01 -2.49 -8.45
N VAL A 149 7.94 -2.80 -7.16
CA VAL A 149 8.76 -3.81 -6.49
C VAL A 149 7.87 -4.85 -5.81
N SER A 150 8.25 -6.12 -5.93
CA SER A 150 7.55 -7.24 -5.32
C SER A 150 8.50 -8.29 -4.75
#